data_eff323380a37bddb63ed9ed66e8b40c0
#
_entry.id   eff323380a37bddb63ed9ed66e8b40c0
#
_cell.length_a   1.000
_cell.length_b   1.000
_cell.length_c   1.000
_cell.angle_alpha   90.00
_cell.angle_beta   90.00
_cell.angle_gamma   90.00
#
_symmetry.space_group_name_H-M   'P 1'
#
loop_
_entity.id
_entity.type
_entity.pdbx_description
1 polymer ?
#
loop_
_entity_poly.entity_id
_entity_poly.type
_entity_poly.pdbx_seq_one_letter_code
_entity_poly.pdbx_strand_id
1 'polypeptide(L)'
;MRSEPGRGFESAELKQADLQAFVEKVSLEFFGRPFTHQAIYNNRLQTTGGRYHLADHHIDFNPKMAHRVDFIGIVKHELTHYHLHLAHRGYQHKDADFKALLQQVGGSRYAPALGPRKQQSVKWHYRCQNGHDFYRKRRVDTKKYRCGQCRGRLTLVEEIR
;
A
#
# COMPACT_ATOMS: atom_id res chain seq x y z
N MET A 1 -7.47 44.61 -11.11
CA MET A 1 -6.85 43.32 -10.73
C MET A 1 -7.81 42.60 -9.80
N ARG A 2 -8.42 41.57 -10.31
CA ARG A 2 -9.23 40.72 -9.46
C ARG A 2 -8.29 39.74 -8.80
N SER A 3 -8.05 39.91 -7.50
CA SER A 3 -7.58 38.83 -6.68
C SER A 3 -8.65 37.75 -6.72
N GLU A 4 -8.38 36.67 -7.42
CA GLU A 4 -9.20 35.50 -7.27
C GLU A 4 -9.25 35.13 -5.78
N PRO A 5 -10.44 35.02 -5.18
CA PRO A 5 -10.53 34.48 -3.83
C PRO A 5 -9.84 33.14 -3.89
N GLY A 6 -8.89 32.93 -3.01
CA GLY A 6 -8.19 31.67 -2.92
C GLY A 6 -9.18 30.55 -3.09
N ARG A 7 -9.06 29.84 -4.19
CA ARG A 7 -9.71 28.55 -4.32
C ARG A 7 -9.27 27.79 -3.09
N GLY A 8 -10.21 27.62 -2.19
CA GLY A 8 -9.99 26.79 -1.06
C GLY A 8 -9.23 25.58 -1.53
N PHE A 9 -8.43 25.00 -0.67
CA PHE A 9 -7.81 23.71 -0.91
C PHE A 9 -8.90 22.70 -1.29
N GLU A 10 -9.54 22.95 -2.42
CA GLU A 10 -10.18 21.90 -3.14
C GLU A 10 -9.04 20.98 -3.54
N SER A 11 -9.02 19.85 -2.93
CA SER A 11 -8.55 18.55 -3.38
C SER A 11 -8.17 18.48 -4.87
N ALA A 12 -7.46 19.50 -5.34
CA ALA A 12 -6.80 19.43 -6.62
C ALA A 12 -5.78 18.31 -6.47
N GLU A 13 -6.04 17.22 -7.16
CA GLU A 13 -5.04 16.21 -7.41
C GLU A 13 -3.72 16.94 -7.70
N LEU A 14 -2.72 16.74 -6.85
CA LEU A 14 -1.40 17.25 -7.14
C LEU A 14 -1.03 16.73 -8.53
N LYS A 15 -0.89 17.62 -9.50
CA LYS A 15 -0.44 17.27 -10.83
C LYS A 15 0.91 16.58 -10.73
N GLN A 16 1.28 15.77 -11.71
CA GLN A 16 2.54 15.02 -11.72
C GLN A 16 3.76 15.92 -11.40
N ALA A 17 3.82 17.13 -11.96
CA ALA A 17 4.91 18.07 -11.67
C ALA A 17 4.90 18.54 -10.21
N ASP A 18 3.72 18.76 -9.64
CA ASP A 18 3.56 19.17 -8.25
C ASP A 18 3.88 18.04 -7.29
N LEU A 19 3.59 16.79 -7.66
CA LEU A 19 3.97 15.61 -6.90
C LEU A 19 5.47 15.51 -6.73
N GLN A 20 6.23 15.65 -7.82
CA GLN A 20 7.69 15.61 -7.79
C GLN A 20 8.24 16.70 -6.86
N ALA A 21 7.78 17.93 -7.02
CA ALA A 21 8.21 19.06 -6.19
C ALA A 21 7.83 18.86 -4.71
N PHE A 22 6.66 18.32 -4.45
CA PHE A 22 6.20 18.03 -3.09
C PHE A 22 7.06 16.98 -2.40
N VAL A 23 7.38 15.89 -3.09
CA VAL A 23 8.23 14.82 -2.55
C VAL A 23 9.65 15.34 -2.29
N GLU A 24 10.20 16.12 -3.19
CA GLU A 24 11.51 16.76 -3.01
C GLU A 24 11.54 17.70 -1.81
N LYS A 25 10.50 18.49 -1.63
CA LYS A 25 10.35 19.39 -0.49
C LYS A 25 10.26 18.63 0.84
N VAL A 26 9.43 17.60 0.92
CA VAL A 26 9.28 16.76 2.11
C VAL A 26 10.62 16.09 2.44
N SER A 27 11.35 15.63 1.45
CA SER A 27 12.65 15.00 1.64
C SER A 27 13.66 15.94 2.29
N LEU A 28 13.79 17.15 1.78
CA LEU A 28 14.68 18.15 2.34
C LEU A 28 14.25 18.61 3.74
N GLU A 29 12.97 18.86 3.92
CA GLU A 29 12.45 19.42 5.18
C GLU A 29 12.53 18.43 6.34
N PHE A 30 12.17 17.17 6.12
CA PHE A 30 12.07 16.18 7.19
C PHE A 30 13.26 15.23 7.30
N PHE A 31 13.93 14.95 6.18
CA PHE A 31 15.08 14.04 6.16
C PHE A 31 16.43 14.77 6.04
N GLY A 32 16.40 16.05 5.68
CA GLY A 32 17.63 16.83 5.46
C GLY A 32 18.45 16.37 4.27
N ARG A 33 17.87 15.58 3.36
CA ARG A 33 18.52 15.00 2.19
C ARG A 33 17.64 15.20 0.96
N PRO A 34 18.24 15.43 -0.23
CA PRO A 34 17.47 15.60 -1.46
C PRO A 34 16.86 14.28 -1.94
N PHE A 35 15.70 14.37 -2.55
CA PHE A 35 15.14 13.30 -3.37
C PHE A 35 15.54 13.56 -4.83
N THR A 36 16.38 12.70 -5.39
CA THR A 36 17.00 12.91 -6.72
C THR A 36 16.47 11.97 -7.79
N HIS A 37 15.48 11.14 -7.45
CA HIS A 37 14.85 10.20 -8.35
C HIS A 37 13.43 10.65 -8.71
N GLN A 38 12.61 9.78 -9.26
CA GLN A 38 11.28 10.13 -9.74
C GLN A 38 10.17 9.73 -8.77
N ALA A 39 9.22 10.63 -8.56
CA ALA A 39 7.96 10.37 -7.92
C ALA A 39 6.86 10.43 -8.98
N ILE A 40 6.08 9.36 -9.13
CA ILE A 40 5.03 9.24 -10.14
C ILE A 40 3.73 8.74 -9.54
N TYR A 41 2.61 9.08 -10.17
CA TYR A 41 1.32 8.47 -9.86
C TYR A 41 1.18 7.14 -10.59
N ASN A 42 0.62 6.15 -9.89
CA ASN A 42 0.30 4.86 -10.46
C ASN A 42 -1.18 4.51 -10.18
N ASN A 43 -1.99 4.59 -11.22
CA ASN A 43 -3.42 4.30 -11.15
C ASN A 43 -3.75 2.83 -10.86
N ARG A 44 -2.78 1.94 -11.00
CA ARG A 44 -2.94 0.51 -10.72
C ARG A 44 -2.91 0.19 -9.23
N LEU A 45 -2.38 1.10 -8.40
CA LEU A 45 -2.42 0.95 -6.95
C LEU A 45 -3.87 1.10 -6.48
N GLN A 46 -4.38 0.11 -5.75
CA GLN A 46 -5.76 0.11 -5.28
C GLN A 46 -5.85 0.52 -3.81
N THR A 47 -5.23 -0.22 -2.93
CA THR A 47 -5.25 -0.01 -1.48
C THR A 47 -3.91 0.45 -0.92
N THR A 48 -2.84 0.29 -1.68
CA THR A 48 -1.50 0.72 -1.29
C THR A 48 -1.35 2.21 -1.54
N GLY A 49 -0.86 2.96 -0.56
CA GLY A 49 -0.65 4.42 -0.68
C GLY A 49 0.52 4.80 -1.56
N GLY A 50 1.57 4.00 -1.53
CA GLY A 50 2.78 4.20 -2.32
C GLY A 50 3.61 2.93 -2.38
N ARG A 51 4.62 2.95 -3.23
CA ARG A 51 5.57 1.86 -3.40
C ARG A 51 6.94 2.40 -3.79
N TYR A 52 7.97 2.02 -3.04
CA TYR A 52 9.35 2.29 -3.38
C TYR A 52 9.92 1.14 -4.22
N HIS A 53 10.59 1.46 -5.32
CA HIS A 53 11.20 0.48 -6.23
C HIS A 53 12.71 0.42 -6.05
N LEU A 54 13.22 -0.75 -5.70
CA LEU A 54 14.64 -0.95 -5.41
C LEU A 54 15.54 -0.83 -6.63
N ALA A 55 15.02 -1.15 -7.81
CA ALA A 55 15.82 -1.24 -9.04
C ALA A 55 16.30 0.13 -9.54
N ASP A 56 15.42 1.12 -9.55
CA ASP A 56 15.70 2.45 -10.09
C ASP A 56 15.41 3.59 -9.11
N HIS A 57 15.05 3.25 -7.87
CA HIS A 57 14.79 4.18 -6.78
C HIS A 57 13.60 5.13 -7.00
N HIS A 58 12.72 4.87 -7.97
CA HIS A 58 11.52 5.66 -8.12
C HIS A 58 10.46 5.28 -7.09
N ILE A 59 9.56 6.20 -6.81
CA ILE A 59 8.43 5.98 -5.90
C ILE A 59 7.13 6.20 -6.65
N ASP A 60 6.25 5.21 -6.59
CA ASP A 60 4.87 5.32 -7.07
C ASP A 60 3.95 5.78 -5.94
N PHE A 61 3.01 6.63 -6.26
CA PHE A 61 1.96 7.03 -5.32
C PHE A 61 0.57 6.76 -5.88
N ASN A 62 -0.36 6.43 -5.00
CA ASN A 62 -1.74 6.23 -5.37
C ASN A 62 -2.44 7.58 -5.51
N PRO A 63 -2.91 7.95 -6.72
CA PRO A 63 -3.53 9.25 -6.94
C PRO A 63 -4.81 9.44 -6.12
N LYS A 64 -5.48 8.37 -5.71
CA LYS A 64 -6.66 8.43 -4.84
C LYS A 64 -6.36 8.97 -3.44
N MET A 65 -5.10 8.94 -3.02
CA MET A 65 -4.67 9.42 -1.71
C MET A 65 -4.05 10.81 -1.75
N ALA A 66 -3.76 11.33 -2.95
CA ALA A 66 -3.02 12.58 -3.13
C ALA A 66 -3.72 13.83 -2.55
N HIS A 67 -5.04 13.81 -2.45
CA HIS A 67 -5.84 14.90 -1.90
C HIS A 67 -6.15 14.74 -0.40
N ARG A 68 -5.68 13.66 0.23
CA ARG A 68 -5.91 13.43 1.66
C ARG A 68 -4.95 14.24 2.51
N VAL A 69 -5.41 14.70 3.66
CA VAL A 69 -4.59 15.44 4.63
C VAL A 69 -3.38 14.62 5.10
N ASP A 70 -3.54 13.32 5.17
CA ASP A 70 -2.53 12.37 5.62
C ASP A 70 -1.58 11.87 4.51
N PHE A 71 -1.71 12.42 3.29
CA PHE A 71 -0.83 12.06 2.17
C PHE A 71 0.65 12.30 2.49
N ILE A 72 0.96 13.38 3.20
CA ILE A 72 2.33 13.66 3.63
C ILE A 72 2.94 12.51 4.45
N GLY A 73 2.13 11.85 5.28
CA GLY A 73 2.57 10.68 6.04
C GLY A 73 2.95 9.50 5.14
N ILE A 74 2.23 9.30 4.05
CA ILE A 74 2.53 8.29 3.02
C ILE A 74 3.84 8.62 2.31
N VAL A 75 4.02 9.87 1.91
CA VAL A 75 5.26 10.34 1.28
C VAL A 75 6.46 10.11 2.20
N LYS A 76 6.34 10.45 3.47
CA LYS A 76 7.38 10.19 4.48
C LYS A 76 7.69 8.71 4.63
N HIS A 77 6.68 7.85 4.60
CA HIS A 77 6.85 6.39 4.66
C HIS A 77 7.73 5.88 3.51
N GLU A 78 7.40 6.26 2.30
CA GLU A 78 8.16 5.83 1.11
C GLU A 78 9.57 6.45 1.08
N LEU A 79 9.71 7.70 1.49
CA LEU A 79 11.03 8.35 1.62
C LEU A 79 11.89 7.69 2.68
N THR A 80 11.30 7.11 3.73
CA THR A 80 12.03 6.35 4.74
C THR A 80 12.68 5.12 4.11
N HIS A 81 11.94 4.35 3.32
CA HIS A 81 12.52 3.25 2.53
C HIS A 81 13.65 3.74 1.61
N TYR A 82 13.38 4.82 0.88
CA TYR A 82 14.29 5.40 -0.09
C TYR A 82 15.64 5.80 0.53
N HIS A 83 15.63 6.61 1.57
CA HIS A 83 16.84 7.11 2.19
C HIS A 83 17.65 6.02 2.90
N LEU A 84 16.98 5.07 3.56
CA LEU A 84 17.66 3.96 4.22
C LEU A 84 18.27 2.99 3.22
N HIS A 85 17.60 2.71 2.11
CA HIS A 85 18.14 1.86 1.06
C HIS A 85 19.38 2.48 0.40
N LEU A 86 19.34 3.78 0.08
CA LEU A 86 20.51 4.49 -0.45
C LEU A 86 21.68 4.54 0.53
N ALA A 87 21.40 4.60 1.83
CA ALA A 87 22.41 4.61 2.87
C ALA A 87 22.92 3.20 3.25
N HIS A 88 22.44 2.16 2.58
CA HIS A 88 22.74 0.76 2.89
C HIS A 88 22.43 0.37 4.34
N ARG A 89 21.31 0.88 4.86
CA ARG A 89 20.79 0.58 6.20
C ARG A 89 19.50 -0.22 6.11
N GLY A 90 18.97 -0.64 7.26
CA GLY A 90 17.74 -1.43 7.34
C GLY A 90 16.52 -0.66 6.81
N TYR A 91 16.09 -0.92 5.59
CA TYR A 91 15.01 -0.21 4.88
C TYR A 91 13.67 -0.96 4.88
N GLN A 92 13.61 -2.15 5.42
CA GLN A 92 12.39 -2.96 5.47
C GLN A 92 11.55 -2.61 6.71
N HIS A 93 10.24 -2.84 6.64
CA HIS A 93 9.32 -2.54 7.74
C HIS A 93 9.71 -3.18 9.10
N LYS A 94 10.31 -4.35 9.05
CA LYS A 94 10.78 -5.08 10.24
C LYS A 94 12.03 -4.51 10.87
N ASP A 95 12.80 -3.72 10.11
CA ASP A 95 14.13 -3.26 10.55
C ASP A 95 14.01 -2.13 11.57
N ALA A 96 14.89 -2.15 12.57
CA ALA A 96 14.94 -1.13 13.61
C ALA A 96 15.25 0.25 13.05
N ASP A 97 16.13 0.35 12.04
CA ASP A 97 16.45 1.61 11.36
C ASP A 97 15.22 2.24 10.71
N PHE A 98 14.39 1.41 10.06
CA PHE A 98 13.16 1.88 9.44
C PHE A 98 12.17 2.42 10.48
N LYS A 99 11.92 1.65 11.52
CA LYS A 99 10.98 2.04 12.59
C LYS A 99 11.40 3.33 13.29
N ALA A 100 12.69 3.48 13.57
CA ALA A 100 13.24 4.65 14.24
C ALA A 100 13.13 5.91 13.35
N LEU A 101 13.52 5.82 12.09
CA LEU A 101 13.45 6.96 11.15
C LEU A 101 12.01 7.35 10.85
N LEU A 102 11.12 6.38 10.63
CA LEU A 102 9.72 6.64 10.38
C LEU A 102 9.07 7.40 11.54
N GLN A 103 9.36 7.01 12.76
CA GLN A 103 8.88 7.70 13.96
C GLN A 103 9.46 9.10 14.06
N GLN A 104 10.74 9.27 13.78
CA GLN A 104 11.44 10.57 13.85
C GLN A 104 10.81 11.58 12.89
N VAL A 105 10.47 11.18 11.68
CA VAL A 105 9.88 12.08 10.66
C VAL A 105 8.35 12.18 10.76
N GLY A 106 7.72 11.36 11.57
CA GLY A 106 6.26 11.35 11.71
C GLY A 106 5.54 10.76 10.51
N GLY A 107 6.13 9.78 9.85
CA GLY A 107 5.52 9.09 8.72
C GLY A 107 4.40 8.13 9.12
N SER A 108 3.52 7.82 8.18
CA SER A 108 2.42 6.88 8.40
C SER A 108 2.92 5.44 8.40
N ARG A 109 2.57 4.70 9.44
CA ARG A 109 2.92 3.28 9.53
C ARG A 109 2.11 2.43 8.55
N TYR A 110 0.87 2.82 8.29
CA TYR A 110 -0.05 2.12 7.39
C TYR A 110 -0.72 3.13 6.46
N ALA A 111 -1.05 2.69 5.24
CA ALA A 111 -1.88 3.48 4.35
C ALA A 111 -3.29 3.65 4.96
N PRO A 112 -3.89 4.84 4.86
CA PRO A 112 -5.26 5.06 5.31
C PRO A 112 -6.22 4.18 4.49
N ALA A 113 -7.30 3.75 5.13
CA ALA A 113 -8.31 2.95 4.45
C ALA A 113 -9.06 3.79 3.40
N LEU A 114 -9.11 3.32 2.17
CA LEU A 114 -9.84 3.92 1.05
C LEU A 114 -11.26 3.32 0.92
N GLY A 115 -11.95 3.15 2.03
CA GLY A 115 -13.26 2.51 2.07
C GLY A 115 -13.19 1.00 2.31
N PRO A 116 -14.31 0.30 2.28
CA PRO A 116 -14.33 -1.13 2.56
C PRO A 116 -13.49 -1.87 1.52
N ARG A 117 -12.60 -2.72 1.98
CA ARG A 117 -11.92 -3.67 1.11
C ARG A 117 -13.00 -4.44 0.36
N LYS A 118 -12.89 -4.51 -0.96
CA LYS A 118 -13.70 -5.45 -1.73
C LYS A 118 -13.46 -6.82 -1.13
N GLN A 119 -14.40 -7.27 -0.30
CA GLN A 119 -14.38 -8.65 0.16
C GLN A 119 -14.53 -9.51 -1.09
N GLN A 120 -13.50 -10.26 -1.40
CA GLN A 120 -13.64 -11.29 -2.43
C GLN A 120 -14.73 -12.24 -1.92
N SER A 121 -15.82 -12.33 -2.66
CA SER A 121 -16.88 -13.28 -2.34
C SER A 121 -16.32 -14.69 -2.33
N VAL A 122 -16.80 -15.48 -1.39
CA VAL A 122 -16.49 -16.90 -1.33
C VAL A 122 -17.06 -17.55 -2.59
N LYS A 123 -16.22 -18.28 -3.33
CA LYS A 123 -16.59 -18.88 -4.63
C LYS A 123 -16.65 -20.41 -4.62
N TRP A 124 -16.02 -21.03 -3.63
CA TRP A 124 -15.81 -22.47 -3.63
C TRP A 124 -16.26 -23.07 -2.32
N HIS A 125 -17.16 -24.09 -2.40
CA HIS A 125 -17.63 -24.85 -1.26
C HIS A 125 -17.07 -26.27 -1.34
N TYR A 126 -16.38 -26.69 -0.29
CA TYR A 126 -15.84 -28.04 -0.12
C TYR A 126 -16.43 -28.70 1.09
N ARG A 127 -16.56 -30.02 1.03
CA ARG A 127 -16.99 -30.83 2.15
C ARG A 127 -16.05 -32.02 2.30
N CYS A 128 -15.67 -32.35 3.55
CA CYS A 128 -14.91 -33.55 3.81
C CYS A 128 -15.83 -34.77 3.91
N GLN A 129 -15.25 -35.98 3.90
CA GLN A 129 -15.99 -37.23 4.01
C GLN A 129 -16.77 -37.36 5.33
N ASN A 130 -16.42 -36.61 6.37
CA ASN A 130 -17.08 -36.59 7.68
C ASN A 130 -18.08 -35.43 7.82
N GLY A 131 -18.37 -34.68 6.76
CA GLY A 131 -19.40 -33.65 6.74
C GLY A 131 -18.97 -32.26 7.17
N HIS A 132 -17.67 -32.00 7.35
CA HIS A 132 -17.18 -30.65 7.63
C HIS A 132 -17.20 -29.79 6.38
N ASP A 133 -17.82 -28.61 6.45
CA ASP A 133 -17.91 -27.66 5.34
C ASP A 133 -16.79 -26.62 5.38
N PHE A 134 -16.23 -26.32 4.21
CA PHE A 134 -15.21 -25.29 4.02
C PHE A 134 -15.58 -24.39 2.85
N TYR A 135 -15.49 -23.08 3.07
CA TYR A 135 -15.74 -22.05 2.08
C TYR A 135 -14.45 -21.32 1.78
N ARG A 136 -14.08 -21.24 0.50
CA ARG A 136 -12.82 -20.65 0.08
C ARG A 136 -13.01 -19.64 -1.04
N LYS A 137 -12.16 -18.63 -1.05
CA LYS A 137 -12.11 -17.58 -2.09
C LYS A 137 -11.37 -18.05 -3.34
N ARG A 138 -10.49 -19.02 -3.17
CA ARG A 138 -9.68 -19.59 -4.25
C ARG A 138 -9.94 -21.10 -4.33
N ARG A 139 -9.77 -21.64 -5.53
CA ARG A 139 -9.85 -23.07 -5.74
C ARG A 139 -8.76 -23.81 -4.97
N VAL A 140 -9.14 -24.87 -4.28
CA VAL A 140 -8.24 -25.72 -3.49
C VAL A 140 -8.00 -27.03 -4.24
N ASP A 141 -6.76 -27.48 -4.30
CA ASP A 141 -6.42 -28.80 -4.80
C ASP A 141 -6.79 -29.88 -3.78
N THR A 142 -7.89 -30.56 -4.03
CA THR A 142 -8.42 -31.61 -3.13
C THR A 142 -7.54 -32.85 -3.06
N LYS A 143 -6.60 -33.03 -4.00
CA LYS A 143 -5.62 -34.11 -3.94
C LYS A 143 -4.50 -33.80 -2.95
N LYS A 144 -4.15 -32.54 -2.80
CA LYS A 144 -3.04 -32.07 -1.96
C LYS A 144 -3.49 -31.71 -0.54
N TYR A 145 -4.65 -31.08 -0.40
CA TYR A 145 -5.16 -30.58 0.89
C TYR A 145 -6.24 -31.47 1.46
N ARG A 146 -6.23 -31.59 2.77
CA ARG A 146 -7.19 -32.40 3.56
C ARG A 146 -7.98 -31.50 4.50
N CYS A 147 -9.05 -32.05 5.09
CA CYS A 147 -9.82 -31.37 6.12
C CYS A 147 -8.93 -30.99 7.30
N GLY A 148 -8.94 -29.70 7.70
CA GLY A 148 -8.17 -29.22 8.84
C GLY A 148 -8.65 -29.75 10.20
N GLN A 149 -9.89 -30.28 10.27
CA GLN A 149 -10.47 -30.78 11.50
C GLN A 149 -10.28 -32.30 11.69
N CYS A 150 -10.49 -33.08 10.63
CA CYS A 150 -10.44 -34.53 10.72
C CYS A 150 -9.43 -35.18 9.75
N ARG A 151 -8.73 -34.42 8.95
CA ARG A 151 -7.80 -34.85 7.88
C ARG A 151 -8.45 -35.75 6.81
N GLY A 152 -9.79 -35.73 6.76
CA GLY A 152 -10.55 -36.47 5.76
C GLY A 152 -10.37 -35.88 4.36
N ARG A 153 -10.73 -36.68 3.35
CA ARG A 153 -10.66 -36.23 1.96
C ARG A 153 -11.69 -35.13 1.70
N LEU A 154 -11.26 -34.06 1.04
CA LEU A 154 -12.13 -32.97 0.61
C LEU A 154 -12.73 -33.25 -0.76
N THR A 155 -13.99 -32.88 -0.95
CA THR A 155 -14.69 -32.93 -2.22
C THR A 155 -15.27 -31.57 -2.53
N LEU A 156 -15.15 -31.13 -3.77
CA LEU A 156 -15.80 -29.89 -4.23
C LEU A 156 -17.30 -30.15 -4.32
N VAL A 157 -18.09 -29.39 -3.55
CA VAL A 157 -19.57 -29.48 -3.54
C VAL A 157 -20.13 -28.63 -4.67
N GLU A 158 -19.74 -27.36 -4.73
CA GLU A 158 -20.23 -26.42 -5.74
C GLU A 158 -19.29 -25.22 -5.91
N GLU A 159 -19.38 -24.61 -7.08
CA GLU A 159 -18.87 -23.27 -7.31
C GLU A 159 -20.00 -22.27 -7.07
N ILE A 160 -19.81 -21.38 -6.12
CA ILE A 160 -20.78 -20.34 -5.76
C ILE A 160 -20.58 -19.17 -6.74
N ARG A 161 -21.61 -18.89 -7.53
CA ARG A 161 -21.62 -17.77 -8.47
C ARG A 161 -22.29 -16.53 -7.88
#